data_b8a5026d5c5d5f60e542ee9f08ca0889
#
_entry.id   b8a5026d5c5d5f60e542ee9f08ca0889
#
_cell.length_a   1.000
_cell.length_b   1.000
_cell.length_c   1.000
_cell.angle_alpha   90.00
_cell.angle_beta   90.00
_cell.angle_gamma   90.00
#
_symmetry.space_group_name_H-M   'P 1'
#
loop_
_entity.id
_entity.type
_entity.pdbx_description
1 polymer ?
#
loop_
_entity_poly.entity_id
_entity_poly.type
_entity_poly.pdbx_seq_one_letter_code
_entity_poly.pdbx_strand_id
1 'polypeptide(L)'
;AIKAFYPARVPFPLLHIDTGHNFPEALVYRDWLVNHYNLRMHVGSVQKAIDEGKIKEEKGFNASRNNLQTYVLLDELEKGKYDAALGGGRRDEEKARAKERFFSHRDEFGQWDPKNQRPELWNLFNGRKHFGEHFRVFPISNWTELDVWRYLAAEEFPLPNLYFAHKRNVFERDGVLLPDCEYITRRPDEIVKEELIRCRTIGDMTCTGVWRSSAATIEEIIQEVATSRLTERGGRSDDKRSETSMEDRKKQGYF
;
A
#
# COMPACT_ATOMS: atom_id res chain seq x y z
N ALA A 1 -15.90 -2.23 -2.95
CA ALA A 1 -16.87 -2.08 -1.86
C ALA A 1 -18.10 -1.28 -2.29
N ILE A 2 -17.95 -0.06 -2.84
CA ILE A 2 -19.07 0.83 -3.20
C ILE A 2 -20.10 0.11 -4.08
N LYS A 3 -19.69 -0.47 -5.21
CA LYS A 3 -20.60 -1.23 -6.11
C LYS A 3 -21.22 -2.46 -5.43
N ALA A 4 -20.46 -3.15 -4.58
CA ALA A 4 -20.94 -4.36 -3.92
C ALA A 4 -22.07 -4.10 -2.91
N PHE A 5 -22.11 -2.90 -2.34
CA PHE A 5 -23.12 -2.52 -1.35
C PHE A 5 -24.20 -1.58 -1.91
N TYR A 6 -24.08 -1.13 -3.18
CA TYR A 6 -25.07 -0.25 -3.78
C TYR A 6 -26.46 -0.91 -3.80
N PRO A 7 -27.56 -0.18 -3.45
CA PRO A 7 -27.63 1.25 -3.13
C PRO A 7 -27.33 1.61 -1.66
N ALA A 8 -27.03 0.63 -0.81
CA ALA A 8 -26.67 0.89 0.57
C ALA A 8 -25.26 1.52 0.69
N ARG A 9 -25.02 2.18 1.81
CA ARG A 9 -23.67 2.66 2.15
C ARG A 9 -22.75 1.49 2.47
N VAL A 10 -21.45 1.69 2.24
CA VAL A 10 -20.42 0.76 2.71
C VAL A 10 -20.52 0.63 4.23
N PRO A 11 -20.74 -0.59 4.78
CA PRO A 11 -21.07 -0.77 6.20
C PRO A 11 -19.88 -0.62 7.15
N PHE A 12 -18.65 -0.65 6.64
CA PHE A 12 -17.41 -0.52 7.40
C PHE A 12 -16.67 0.78 7.06
N PRO A 13 -15.83 1.32 7.97
CA PRO A 13 -15.02 2.49 7.68
C PRO A 13 -13.81 2.14 6.81
N LEU A 14 -13.28 3.15 6.12
CA LEU A 14 -11.92 3.13 5.61
C LEU A 14 -10.96 3.39 6.76
N LEU A 15 -9.80 2.72 6.75
CA LEU A 15 -8.71 3.00 7.65
C LEU A 15 -7.52 3.51 6.84
N HIS A 16 -7.06 4.72 7.14
CA HIS A 16 -5.85 5.29 6.59
C HIS A 16 -4.79 5.41 7.68
N ILE A 17 -3.61 4.87 7.44
CA ILE A 17 -2.46 5.07 8.32
C ILE A 17 -1.63 6.21 7.75
N ASP A 18 -1.69 7.34 8.42
CA ASP A 18 -0.97 8.55 8.05
C ASP A 18 0.44 8.53 8.64
N THR A 19 1.45 8.43 7.78
CA THR A 19 2.86 8.48 8.18
C THR A 19 3.35 9.90 8.48
N GLY A 20 2.59 10.94 8.08
CA GLY A 20 3.04 12.31 8.03
C GLY A 20 3.98 12.61 6.86
N HIS A 21 4.35 11.59 6.07
CA HIS A 21 5.20 11.71 4.88
C HIS A 21 4.47 11.33 3.59
N ASN A 22 3.14 11.38 3.61
CA ASN A 22 2.32 11.04 2.44
C ASN A 22 2.44 12.12 1.35
N PHE A 23 2.27 11.72 0.10
CA PHE A 23 2.16 12.67 -1.00
C PHE A 23 0.93 13.57 -0.79
N PRO A 24 1.07 14.90 -0.88
CA PRO A 24 -0.08 15.81 -0.75
C PRO A 24 -1.21 15.48 -1.72
N GLU A 25 -0.87 15.10 -2.95
CA GLU A 25 -1.83 14.69 -3.99
C GLU A 25 -2.64 13.45 -3.57
N ALA A 26 -2.01 12.50 -2.85
CA ALA A 26 -2.70 11.32 -2.34
C ALA A 26 -3.67 11.68 -1.21
N LEU A 27 -3.31 12.63 -0.34
CA LEU A 27 -4.19 13.10 0.74
C LEU A 27 -5.41 13.85 0.17
N VAL A 28 -5.19 14.74 -0.79
CA VAL A 28 -6.28 15.46 -1.49
C VAL A 28 -7.24 14.47 -2.15
N TYR A 29 -6.70 13.47 -2.85
CA TYR A 29 -7.51 12.44 -3.50
C TYR A 29 -8.28 11.60 -2.47
N ARG A 30 -7.65 11.20 -1.36
CA ARG A 30 -8.29 10.49 -0.25
C ARG A 30 -9.50 11.26 0.28
N ASP A 31 -9.32 12.54 0.56
CA ASP A 31 -10.37 13.38 1.15
C ASP A 31 -11.51 13.61 0.13
N TRP A 32 -11.17 13.79 -1.15
CA TRP A 32 -12.16 13.84 -2.22
C TRP A 32 -12.97 12.53 -2.29
N LEU A 33 -12.31 11.36 -2.28
CA LEU A 33 -12.97 10.05 -2.35
C LEU A 33 -13.96 9.85 -1.19
N VAL A 34 -13.52 10.18 0.03
CA VAL A 34 -14.33 10.05 1.25
C VAL A 34 -15.58 10.92 1.16
N ASN A 35 -15.43 12.18 0.74
CA ASN A 35 -16.53 13.12 0.62
C ASN A 35 -17.47 12.75 -0.54
N HIS A 36 -16.92 12.43 -1.71
CA HIS A 36 -17.71 12.13 -2.90
C HIS A 36 -18.61 10.89 -2.72
N TYR A 37 -18.09 9.85 -2.09
CA TYR A 37 -18.84 8.61 -1.86
C TYR A 37 -19.48 8.53 -0.46
N ASN A 38 -19.39 9.61 0.32
CA ASN A 38 -19.96 9.68 1.68
C ASN A 38 -19.52 8.50 2.55
N LEU A 39 -18.23 8.23 2.57
CA LEU A 39 -17.63 7.12 3.30
C LEU A 39 -17.28 7.56 4.73
N ARG A 40 -17.21 6.59 5.64
CA ARG A 40 -16.61 6.79 6.97
C ARG A 40 -15.12 6.53 6.88
N MET A 41 -14.30 7.34 7.54
CA MET A 41 -12.87 7.14 7.57
C MET A 41 -12.32 7.32 8.98
N HIS A 42 -11.40 6.44 9.35
CA HIS A 42 -10.54 6.55 10.52
C HIS A 42 -9.11 6.81 10.05
N VAL A 43 -8.40 7.67 10.76
CA VAL A 43 -7.00 7.99 10.46
C VAL A 43 -6.15 7.64 11.68
N GLY A 44 -5.30 6.64 11.52
CA GLY A 44 -4.25 6.32 12.49
C GLY A 44 -3.00 7.15 12.16
N SER A 45 -2.46 7.89 13.14
CA SER A 45 -1.32 8.79 12.92
C SER A 45 -0.03 8.22 13.50
N VAL A 46 0.97 8.01 12.64
CA VAL A 46 2.32 7.63 13.04
C VAL A 46 2.97 8.75 13.85
N GLN A 47 2.77 10.02 13.46
CA GLN A 47 3.31 11.15 14.21
C GLN A 47 2.80 11.17 15.65
N LYS A 48 1.50 10.98 15.85
CA LYS A 48 0.91 10.92 17.19
C LYS A 48 1.51 9.80 18.04
N ALA A 49 1.74 8.62 17.46
CA ALA A 49 2.35 7.50 18.16
C ALA A 49 3.82 7.78 18.54
N ILE A 50 4.56 8.55 17.71
CA ILE A 50 5.91 9.04 18.03
C ILE A 50 5.85 10.04 19.18
N ASP A 51 4.96 11.03 19.13
CA ASP A 51 4.79 12.08 20.14
C ASP A 51 4.40 11.50 21.51
N GLU A 52 3.60 10.42 21.50
CA GLU A 52 3.21 9.66 22.70
C GLU A 52 4.34 8.71 23.20
N GLY A 53 5.47 8.63 22.50
CA GLY A 53 6.60 7.78 22.86
C GLY A 53 6.39 6.27 22.69
N LYS A 54 5.33 5.87 21.96
CA LYS A 54 4.99 4.46 21.70
C LYS A 54 5.92 3.81 20.69
N ILE A 55 6.39 4.58 19.72
CA ILE A 55 7.31 4.17 18.67
C ILE A 55 8.41 5.22 18.51
N LYS A 56 9.57 4.79 18.00
CA LYS A 56 10.70 5.69 17.75
C LYS A 56 10.97 5.81 16.26
N GLU A 57 11.17 7.04 15.82
CA GLU A 57 11.56 7.33 14.45
C GLU A 57 13.05 7.04 14.24
N GLU A 58 13.36 6.36 13.14
CA GLU A 58 14.74 6.16 12.69
C GLU A 58 15.27 7.46 12.08
N LYS A 59 16.59 7.66 12.16
CA LYS A 59 17.29 8.80 11.57
C LYS A 59 18.35 8.31 10.59
N GLY A 60 18.69 9.15 9.62
CA GLY A 60 19.74 8.88 8.65
C GLY A 60 19.25 8.82 7.21
N PHE A 61 20.16 8.50 6.30
CA PHE A 61 19.88 8.51 4.84
C PHE A 61 18.77 7.54 4.40
N ASN A 62 18.58 6.48 5.16
CA ASN A 62 17.62 5.42 4.86
C ASN A 62 16.42 5.42 5.81
N ALA A 63 16.24 6.48 6.60
CA ALA A 63 15.11 6.60 7.51
C ALA A 63 13.79 6.57 6.73
N SER A 64 12.84 5.77 7.23
CA SER A 64 11.50 5.65 6.65
C SER A 64 10.49 5.36 7.76
N ARG A 65 9.33 5.98 7.69
CA ARG A 65 8.21 5.70 8.59
C ARG A 65 7.37 4.51 8.14
N ASN A 66 7.72 3.90 7.03
CA ASN A 66 6.92 2.83 6.44
C ASN A 66 6.76 1.62 7.39
N ASN A 67 7.82 1.25 8.13
CA ASN A 67 7.73 0.17 9.12
C ASN A 67 6.89 0.54 10.35
N LEU A 68 6.84 1.82 10.70
CA LEU A 68 6.09 2.32 11.86
C LEU A 68 4.58 2.23 11.66
N GLN A 69 4.11 2.14 10.42
CA GLN A 69 2.70 1.92 10.09
C GLN A 69 2.15 0.64 10.70
N THR A 70 2.98 -0.39 10.85
CA THR A 70 2.54 -1.68 11.41
C THR A 70 1.97 -1.52 12.81
N TYR A 71 2.69 -0.82 13.67
CA TYR A 71 2.24 -0.57 15.05
C TYR A 71 0.90 0.16 15.06
N VAL A 72 0.80 1.24 14.30
CA VAL A 72 -0.41 2.07 14.26
C VAL A 72 -1.59 1.29 13.67
N LEU A 73 -1.35 0.47 12.65
CA LEU A 73 -2.38 -0.38 12.06
C LEU A 73 -2.95 -1.37 13.09
N LEU A 74 -2.09 -2.05 13.84
CA LEU A 74 -2.51 -3.02 14.86
C LEU A 74 -3.27 -2.32 16.00
N ASP A 75 -2.78 -1.19 16.48
CA ASP A 75 -3.42 -0.37 17.52
C ASP A 75 -4.83 0.10 17.09
N GLU A 76 -4.99 0.55 15.85
CA GLU A 76 -6.30 0.97 15.33
C GLU A 76 -7.26 -0.21 15.09
N LEU A 77 -6.75 -1.38 14.69
CA LEU A 77 -7.58 -2.58 14.55
C LEU A 77 -8.08 -3.07 15.92
N GLU A 78 -7.22 -3.05 16.93
CA GLU A 78 -7.58 -3.42 18.30
C GLU A 78 -8.61 -2.46 18.90
N LYS A 79 -8.37 -1.14 18.80
CA LYS A 79 -9.32 -0.11 19.26
C LYS A 79 -10.68 -0.21 18.59
N GLY A 80 -10.68 -0.47 17.28
CA GLY A 80 -11.89 -0.63 16.49
C GLY A 80 -12.57 -1.99 16.69
N LYS A 81 -11.90 -2.95 17.33
CA LYS A 81 -12.36 -4.35 17.50
C LYS A 81 -12.74 -4.97 16.16
N TYR A 82 -11.94 -4.73 15.13
CA TYR A 82 -12.22 -5.24 13.80
C TYR A 82 -11.81 -6.71 13.67
N ASP A 83 -12.71 -7.53 13.17
CA ASP A 83 -12.46 -8.94 12.87
C ASP A 83 -11.69 -9.15 11.58
N ALA A 84 -11.76 -8.19 10.69
CA ALA A 84 -11.06 -8.24 9.41
C ALA A 84 -10.66 -6.86 8.90
N ALA A 85 -9.53 -6.81 8.19
CA ALA A 85 -9.11 -5.64 7.42
C ALA A 85 -8.97 -6.02 5.94
N LEU A 86 -9.70 -5.30 5.07
CA LEU A 86 -9.64 -5.50 3.63
C LEU A 86 -8.49 -4.69 3.03
N GLY A 87 -7.67 -5.32 2.20
CA GLY A 87 -6.55 -4.69 1.52
C GLY A 87 -6.48 -5.04 0.04
N GLY A 88 -5.79 -4.21 -0.72
CA GLY A 88 -5.60 -4.38 -2.18
C GLY A 88 -4.43 -5.28 -2.57
N GLY A 89 -3.87 -6.06 -1.65
CA GLY A 89 -2.73 -6.93 -1.93
C GLY A 89 -3.04 -7.98 -2.99
N ARG A 90 -2.09 -8.23 -3.90
CA ARG A 90 -2.22 -9.19 -5.00
C ARG A 90 -1.02 -10.13 -5.06
N ARG A 91 -1.24 -11.36 -5.50
CA ARG A 91 -0.18 -12.35 -5.68
C ARG A 91 0.81 -11.99 -6.78
N ASP A 92 0.35 -11.23 -7.77
CA ASP A 92 1.16 -10.72 -8.87
C ASP A 92 2.17 -9.66 -8.42
N GLU A 93 1.81 -8.90 -7.41
CA GLU A 93 2.59 -7.80 -6.87
C GLU A 93 3.89 -8.27 -6.18
N GLU A 94 3.81 -9.37 -5.42
CA GLU A 94 4.90 -9.88 -4.60
C GLU A 94 4.76 -11.40 -4.37
N LYS A 95 5.83 -12.15 -4.59
CA LYS A 95 5.83 -13.62 -4.44
C LYS A 95 5.42 -14.08 -3.04
N ALA A 96 5.83 -13.36 -2.01
CA ALA A 96 5.49 -13.66 -0.62
C ALA A 96 3.98 -13.62 -0.37
N ARG A 97 3.22 -12.80 -1.11
CA ARG A 97 1.75 -12.71 -1.00
C ARG A 97 1.02 -13.92 -1.57
N ALA A 98 1.66 -14.70 -2.42
CA ALA A 98 1.04 -15.91 -2.98
C ALA A 98 0.60 -16.93 -1.92
N LYS A 99 1.25 -16.93 -0.75
CA LYS A 99 0.95 -17.83 0.36
C LYS A 99 -0.26 -17.39 1.19
N GLU A 100 -0.60 -16.11 1.20
CA GLU A 100 -1.65 -15.54 2.06
C GLU A 100 -3.06 -15.76 1.53
N ARG A 101 -3.23 -15.98 0.23
CA ARG A 101 -4.53 -16.21 -0.40
C ARG A 101 -5.48 -15.01 -0.26
N PHE A 102 -6.80 -15.26 -0.25
CA PHE A 102 -7.82 -14.24 -0.02
C PHE A 102 -7.98 -13.91 1.46
N PHE A 103 -7.98 -14.93 2.32
CA PHE A 103 -8.11 -14.79 3.77
C PHE A 103 -6.78 -15.15 4.44
N SER A 104 -6.01 -14.15 4.80
CA SER A 104 -4.76 -14.33 5.53
C SER A 104 -5.06 -14.32 7.03
N HIS A 105 -4.93 -15.48 7.66
CA HIS A 105 -5.19 -15.65 9.08
C HIS A 105 -4.10 -14.99 9.92
N ARG A 106 -4.50 -14.23 10.93
CA ARG A 106 -3.61 -13.53 11.85
C ARG A 106 -3.90 -13.99 13.27
N ASP A 107 -2.85 -14.33 14.00
CA ASP A 107 -2.93 -14.65 15.41
C ASP A 107 -3.28 -13.42 16.28
N GLU A 108 -3.36 -13.63 17.58
CA GLU A 108 -3.65 -12.56 18.56
C GLU A 108 -2.62 -11.43 18.60
N PHE A 109 -1.41 -11.66 18.07
CA PHE A 109 -0.35 -10.65 17.93
C PHE A 109 -0.36 -9.96 16.55
N GLY A 110 -1.30 -10.32 15.69
CA GLY A 110 -1.42 -9.78 14.33
C GLY A 110 -0.47 -10.43 13.32
N GLN A 111 0.30 -11.45 13.72
CA GLN A 111 1.24 -12.15 12.85
C GLN A 111 0.52 -13.14 11.95
N TRP A 112 1.06 -13.34 10.74
CA TRP A 112 0.53 -14.36 9.85
C TRP A 112 0.74 -15.75 10.41
N ASP A 113 -0.36 -16.50 10.57
CA ASP A 113 -0.35 -17.87 11.07
C ASP A 113 -0.50 -18.87 9.91
N PRO A 114 0.61 -19.36 9.35
CA PRO A 114 0.56 -20.34 8.25
C PRO A 114 0.00 -21.69 8.66
N LYS A 115 0.02 -22.04 9.94
CA LYS A 115 -0.47 -23.34 10.44
C LYS A 115 -1.99 -23.40 10.45
N ASN A 116 -2.61 -22.28 10.80
CA ASN A 116 -4.07 -22.15 10.82
C ASN A 116 -4.64 -21.53 9.54
N GLN A 117 -3.77 -21.14 8.60
CA GLN A 117 -4.17 -20.71 7.26
C GLN A 117 -4.95 -21.82 6.56
N ARG A 118 -6.22 -21.58 6.28
CA ARG A 118 -7.09 -22.59 5.68
C ARG A 118 -6.93 -22.65 4.16
N PRO A 119 -6.99 -23.85 3.55
CA PRO A 119 -7.09 -23.97 2.10
C PRO A 119 -8.38 -23.32 1.58
N GLU A 120 -8.27 -22.61 0.45
CA GLU A 120 -9.40 -21.94 -0.20
C GLU A 120 -9.79 -22.69 -1.49
N LEU A 121 -10.02 -23.99 -1.35
CA LEU A 121 -10.46 -24.84 -2.45
C LEU A 121 -11.89 -24.48 -2.85
N TRP A 122 -12.18 -24.52 -4.14
CA TRP A 122 -13.51 -24.28 -4.69
C TRP A 122 -14.11 -22.89 -4.35
N ASN A 123 -13.27 -21.89 -4.09
CA ASN A 123 -13.66 -20.56 -3.61
C ASN A 123 -14.48 -20.60 -2.30
N LEU A 124 -14.24 -21.59 -1.47
CA LEU A 124 -14.82 -21.66 -0.14
C LEU A 124 -13.93 -20.90 0.84
N PHE A 125 -14.47 -19.84 1.38
CA PHE A 125 -13.79 -18.99 2.37
C PHE A 125 -14.30 -19.30 3.77
N ASN A 126 -13.40 -19.40 4.73
CA ASN A 126 -13.73 -19.65 6.12
C ASN A 126 -13.18 -18.53 7.00
N GLY A 127 -14.08 -17.69 7.50
CA GLY A 127 -13.77 -16.61 8.43
C GLY A 127 -13.86 -17.00 9.92
N ARG A 128 -13.88 -18.29 10.26
CA ARG A 128 -13.90 -18.71 11.67
C ARG A 128 -12.58 -18.40 12.35
N LYS A 129 -12.63 -17.66 13.45
CA LYS A 129 -11.48 -17.24 14.24
C LYS A 129 -11.74 -17.42 15.72
N HIS A 130 -10.68 -17.43 16.53
CA HIS A 130 -10.76 -17.33 17.98
C HIS A 130 -10.76 -15.86 18.44
N PHE A 131 -10.97 -15.67 19.73
CA PHE A 131 -10.87 -14.34 20.33
C PHE A 131 -9.45 -13.81 20.19
N GLY A 132 -9.30 -12.54 19.82
CA GLY A 132 -8.01 -11.89 19.56
C GLY A 132 -7.45 -12.09 18.15
N GLU A 133 -7.83 -13.15 17.45
CA GLU A 133 -7.43 -13.37 16.05
C GLU A 133 -8.21 -12.47 15.09
N HIS A 134 -7.67 -12.26 13.89
CA HIS A 134 -8.33 -11.49 12.83
C HIS A 134 -7.83 -11.92 11.44
N PHE A 135 -8.47 -11.40 10.38
CA PHE A 135 -8.09 -11.68 9.01
C PHE A 135 -7.59 -10.41 8.30
N ARG A 136 -6.59 -10.60 7.44
CA ARG A 136 -6.36 -9.70 6.31
C ARG A 136 -7.06 -10.30 5.10
N VAL A 137 -7.95 -9.55 4.48
CA VAL A 137 -8.74 -10.04 3.36
C VAL A 137 -8.29 -9.31 2.09
N PHE A 138 -7.92 -10.07 1.07
CA PHE A 138 -7.42 -9.55 -0.21
C PHE A 138 -8.38 -9.89 -1.36
N PRO A 139 -9.45 -9.12 -1.57
CA PRO A 139 -10.51 -9.44 -2.54
C PRO A 139 -10.02 -9.56 -3.98
N ILE A 140 -8.93 -8.87 -4.31
CA ILE A 140 -8.31 -8.88 -5.64
C ILE A 140 -7.01 -9.71 -5.70
N SER A 141 -6.83 -10.65 -4.77
CA SER A 141 -5.60 -11.45 -4.66
C SER A 141 -5.16 -12.13 -5.96
N ASN A 142 -6.10 -12.53 -6.81
CA ASN A 142 -5.84 -13.21 -8.08
C ASN A 142 -5.65 -12.27 -9.28
N TRP A 143 -5.83 -10.96 -9.09
CA TRP A 143 -5.72 -9.99 -10.16
C TRP A 143 -4.26 -9.67 -10.47
N THR A 144 -3.96 -9.47 -11.74
CA THR A 144 -2.69 -8.88 -12.19
C THR A 144 -2.76 -7.35 -12.11
N GLU A 145 -1.61 -6.68 -12.20
CA GLU A 145 -1.57 -5.22 -12.37
C GLU A 145 -2.39 -4.79 -13.59
N LEU A 146 -2.27 -5.53 -14.69
CA LEU A 146 -3.00 -5.25 -15.91
C LEU A 146 -4.52 -5.36 -15.74
N ASP A 147 -5.00 -6.34 -14.95
CA ASP A 147 -6.43 -6.48 -14.64
C ASP A 147 -6.96 -5.27 -13.86
N VAL A 148 -6.16 -4.76 -12.91
CA VAL A 148 -6.50 -3.54 -12.16
C VAL A 148 -6.65 -2.35 -13.11
N TRP A 149 -5.68 -2.12 -13.99
CA TRP A 149 -5.74 -0.99 -14.92
C TRP A 149 -6.90 -1.09 -15.90
N ARG A 150 -7.18 -2.29 -16.45
CA ARG A 150 -8.33 -2.53 -17.31
C ARG A 150 -9.66 -2.30 -16.59
N TYR A 151 -9.75 -2.72 -15.34
CA TYR A 151 -10.95 -2.47 -14.52
C TYR A 151 -11.16 -0.98 -14.28
N LEU A 152 -10.10 -0.24 -13.90
CA LEU A 152 -10.16 1.20 -13.68
C LEU A 152 -10.56 1.96 -14.94
N ALA A 153 -10.06 1.54 -16.11
CA ALA A 153 -10.48 2.09 -17.40
C ALA A 153 -11.96 1.83 -17.71
N ALA A 154 -12.42 0.59 -17.51
CA ALA A 154 -13.81 0.20 -17.76
C ALA A 154 -14.82 0.89 -16.83
N GLU A 155 -14.39 1.24 -15.61
CA GLU A 155 -15.21 1.94 -14.63
C GLU A 155 -15.10 3.46 -14.73
N GLU A 156 -14.22 3.97 -15.58
CA GLU A 156 -13.90 5.42 -15.69
C GLU A 156 -13.61 6.04 -14.31
N PHE A 157 -12.93 5.26 -13.46
CA PHE A 157 -12.71 5.65 -12.08
C PHE A 157 -11.64 6.76 -12.02
N PRO A 158 -11.93 7.91 -11.39
CA PRO A 158 -10.96 8.99 -11.28
C PRO A 158 -9.77 8.57 -10.43
N LEU A 159 -8.57 8.94 -10.84
CA LEU A 159 -7.32 8.57 -10.21
C LEU A 159 -6.50 9.82 -9.84
N PRO A 160 -5.65 9.74 -8.80
CA PRO A 160 -4.74 10.82 -8.48
C PRO A 160 -3.68 10.99 -9.59
N ASN A 161 -3.29 12.22 -9.84
CA ASN A 161 -2.34 12.57 -10.90
C ASN A 161 -0.99 11.84 -10.79
N LEU A 162 -0.63 11.37 -9.61
CA LEU A 162 0.60 10.62 -9.35
C LEU A 162 0.77 9.36 -10.22
N TYR A 163 -0.32 8.77 -10.68
CA TYR A 163 -0.28 7.59 -11.56
C TYR A 163 0.02 7.91 -13.03
N PHE A 164 -0.15 9.16 -13.43
CA PHE A 164 0.09 9.64 -14.79
C PHE A 164 1.43 10.35 -14.89
N ALA A 165 1.99 10.42 -16.10
CA ALA A 165 3.25 11.10 -16.35
C ALA A 165 3.18 12.58 -15.94
N HIS A 166 4.09 12.98 -15.06
CA HIS A 166 4.24 14.36 -14.60
C HIS A 166 5.71 14.66 -14.31
N LYS A 167 6.07 15.94 -14.36
CA LYS A 167 7.41 16.39 -14.01
C LYS A 167 7.58 16.43 -12.50
N ARG A 168 8.68 15.87 -12.00
CA ARG A 168 9.05 15.90 -10.58
C ARG A 168 10.56 15.92 -10.41
N ASN A 169 11.02 16.58 -9.36
CA ASN A 169 12.39 16.49 -8.92
C ASN A 169 12.64 15.12 -8.34
N VAL A 170 13.66 14.44 -8.85
CA VAL A 170 14.01 13.07 -8.47
C VAL A 170 15.53 12.93 -8.36
N PHE A 171 15.96 11.93 -7.61
CA PHE A 171 17.35 11.48 -7.55
C PHE A 171 17.41 9.95 -7.50
N GLU A 172 18.57 9.39 -7.82
CA GLU A 172 18.77 7.96 -7.83
C GLU A 172 19.54 7.52 -6.58
N ARG A 173 19.04 6.51 -5.87
CA ARG A 173 19.67 5.87 -4.71
C ARG A 173 19.59 4.36 -4.84
N ASP A 174 20.74 3.69 -4.82
CA ASP A 174 20.84 2.23 -4.84
C ASP A 174 20.03 1.59 -6.00
N GLY A 175 20.01 2.26 -7.17
CA GLY A 175 19.28 1.83 -8.37
C GLY A 175 17.76 2.00 -8.28
N VAL A 176 17.28 2.84 -7.37
CA VAL A 176 15.87 3.27 -7.26
C VAL A 176 15.78 4.76 -7.52
N LEU A 177 14.86 5.17 -8.37
CA LEU A 177 14.54 6.57 -8.60
C LEU A 177 13.54 7.02 -7.52
N LEU A 178 13.92 7.99 -6.70
CA LEU A 178 13.13 8.50 -5.58
C LEU A 178 12.70 9.96 -5.84
N PRO A 179 11.50 10.37 -5.42
CA PRO A 179 11.11 11.77 -5.44
C PRO A 179 11.93 12.56 -4.41
N ASP A 180 12.43 13.71 -4.80
CA ASP A 180 13.08 14.65 -3.87
C ASP A 180 12.01 15.31 -2.99
N CYS A 181 12.19 15.25 -1.68
CA CYS A 181 11.29 15.84 -0.70
C CYS A 181 11.99 16.18 0.61
N GLU A 182 11.34 16.98 1.43
CA GLU A 182 11.88 17.45 2.72
C GLU A 182 12.12 16.33 3.75
N TYR A 183 11.47 15.18 3.59
CA TYR A 183 11.56 14.05 4.51
C TYR A 183 12.74 13.12 4.21
N ILE A 184 13.44 13.31 3.09
CA ILE A 184 14.58 12.49 2.69
C ILE A 184 15.89 13.24 2.91
N THR A 185 16.74 12.72 3.77
CA THR A 185 18.14 13.20 3.87
C THR A 185 18.94 12.66 2.68
N ARG A 186 19.36 13.53 1.76
CA ARG A 186 20.16 13.13 0.59
C ARG A 186 21.62 12.88 0.95
N ARG A 187 22.24 11.92 0.26
CA ARG A 187 23.69 11.72 0.32
C ARG A 187 24.39 12.82 -0.52
N PRO A 188 25.65 13.17 -0.22
CA PRO A 188 26.37 14.25 -0.93
C PRO A 188 26.55 14.03 -2.44
N ASP A 189 26.55 12.79 -2.87
CA ASP A 189 26.73 12.34 -4.26
C ASP A 189 25.40 12.23 -5.05
N GLU A 190 24.25 12.38 -4.39
CA GLU A 190 22.95 12.29 -5.03
C GLU A 190 22.56 13.60 -5.72
N ILE A 191 22.41 13.55 -7.03
CA ILE A 191 22.10 14.72 -7.86
C ILE A 191 20.63 14.73 -8.18
N VAL A 192 19.95 15.82 -7.81
CA VAL A 192 18.53 16.03 -8.14
C VAL A 192 18.40 16.52 -9.59
N LYS A 193 17.44 15.93 -10.30
CA LYS A 193 17.07 16.32 -11.67
C LYS A 193 15.55 16.36 -11.80
N GLU A 194 15.03 17.29 -12.60
CA GLU A 194 13.64 17.24 -13.00
C GLU A 194 13.48 16.20 -14.12
N GLU A 195 12.65 15.20 -13.88
CA GLU A 195 12.37 14.14 -14.85
C GLU A 195 10.86 13.94 -15.03
N LEU A 196 10.48 13.40 -16.18
CA LEU A 196 9.11 12.97 -16.45
C LEU A 196 8.92 11.56 -15.89
N ILE A 197 8.07 11.45 -14.88
CA ILE A 197 7.89 10.21 -14.11
C ILE A 197 6.42 9.94 -13.83
N ARG A 198 6.12 8.71 -13.42
CA ARG A 198 4.86 8.34 -12.77
C ARG A 198 5.09 7.38 -11.61
N CYS A 199 4.12 7.27 -10.72
CA CYS A 199 4.07 6.21 -9.72
C CYS A 199 3.35 4.99 -10.29
N ARG A 200 3.88 3.78 -10.09
CA ARG A 200 3.15 2.52 -10.31
C ARG A 200 2.43 2.09 -9.03
N THR A 201 3.07 2.30 -7.88
CA THR A 201 2.47 2.15 -6.54
C THR A 201 2.74 3.41 -5.74
N ILE A 202 1.82 3.76 -4.85
CA ILE A 202 1.95 4.91 -3.97
C ILE A 202 2.05 4.42 -2.53
N GLY A 203 3.19 4.66 -1.90
CA GLY A 203 3.40 4.57 -0.47
C GLY A 203 3.59 5.97 0.12
N ASP A 204 4.46 6.13 1.12
CA ASP A 204 4.91 7.45 1.51
C ASP A 204 6.05 7.96 0.61
N MET A 205 6.37 9.26 0.71
CA MET A 205 7.37 9.91 -0.14
C MET A 205 8.77 9.35 0.06
N THR A 206 9.07 8.79 1.25
CA THR A 206 10.42 8.30 1.58
C THR A 206 10.73 6.92 1.03
N CYS A 207 9.71 6.14 0.68
CA CYS A 207 9.87 4.76 0.22
C CYS A 207 9.33 4.49 -1.19
N THR A 208 8.58 5.42 -1.78
CA THR A 208 7.98 5.26 -3.11
C THR A 208 9.02 5.43 -4.20
N GLY A 209 9.38 4.34 -4.88
CA GLY A 209 10.13 4.43 -6.13
C GLY A 209 9.22 4.88 -7.27
N VAL A 210 9.74 5.77 -8.09
CA VAL A 210 9.04 6.28 -9.27
C VAL A 210 9.68 5.78 -10.56
N TRP A 211 8.93 5.83 -11.64
CA TRP A 211 9.35 5.27 -12.93
C TRP A 211 9.39 6.36 -13.99
N ARG A 212 10.46 6.38 -14.80
CA ARG A 212 10.51 7.21 -15.99
C ARG A 212 9.45 6.74 -16.96
N SER A 213 8.52 7.60 -17.30
CA SER A 213 7.40 7.25 -18.16
C SER A 213 6.79 8.49 -18.79
N SER A 214 6.30 8.35 -20.01
CA SER A 214 5.53 9.37 -20.72
C SER A 214 4.03 9.06 -20.75
N ALA A 215 3.60 7.96 -20.11
CA ALA A 215 2.21 7.54 -20.12
C ALA A 215 1.31 8.52 -19.33
N ALA A 216 0.54 9.31 -20.07
CA ALA A 216 -0.32 10.37 -19.55
C ALA A 216 -1.81 9.99 -19.53
N THR A 217 -2.18 8.84 -20.12
CA THR A 217 -3.55 8.31 -20.15
C THR A 217 -3.60 6.87 -19.62
N ILE A 218 -4.79 6.41 -19.26
CA ILE A 218 -4.98 5.02 -18.81
C ILE A 218 -4.61 4.03 -19.89
N GLU A 219 -4.91 4.31 -21.15
CA GLU A 219 -4.61 3.46 -22.29
C GLU A 219 -3.10 3.30 -22.49
N GLU A 220 -2.36 4.40 -22.37
CA GLU A 220 -0.89 4.38 -22.44
C GLU A 220 -0.27 3.60 -21.28
N ILE A 221 -0.82 3.74 -20.06
CA ILE A 221 -0.41 2.94 -18.89
C ILE A 221 -0.67 1.46 -19.13
N ILE A 222 -1.84 1.09 -19.66
CA ILE A 222 -2.17 -0.30 -19.99
C ILE A 222 -1.17 -0.90 -20.98
N GLN A 223 -0.80 -0.14 -22.01
CA GLN A 223 0.21 -0.57 -22.99
C GLN A 223 1.59 -0.75 -22.35
N GLU A 224 2.01 0.21 -21.53
CA GLU A 224 3.28 0.15 -20.80
C GLU A 224 3.33 -1.07 -19.86
N VAL A 225 2.28 -1.30 -19.08
CA VAL A 225 2.20 -2.43 -18.15
C VAL A 225 2.18 -3.77 -18.89
N ALA A 226 1.44 -3.88 -20.00
CA ALA A 226 1.36 -5.09 -20.81
C ALA A 226 2.72 -5.52 -21.39
N THR A 227 3.63 -4.58 -21.62
CA THR A 227 4.98 -4.83 -22.14
C THR A 227 6.05 -4.93 -21.05
N SER A 228 5.73 -4.54 -19.82
CA SER A 228 6.68 -4.54 -18.68
C SER A 228 6.98 -5.97 -18.22
N ARG A 229 8.28 -6.25 -17.98
CA ARG A 229 8.75 -7.50 -17.37
C ARG A 229 8.95 -7.40 -15.86
N LEU A 230 8.83 -6.19 -15.30
CA LEU A 230 9.05 -5.92 -13.89
C LEU A 230 7.71 -5.77 -13.17
N THR A 231 7.61 -6.33 -11.97
CA THR A 231 6.44 -6.10 -11.10
C THR A 231 6.39 -4.66 -10.62
N GLU A 232 5.23 -4.16 -10.26
CA GLU A 232 5.03 -2.78 -9.79
C GLU A 232 5.85 -2.46 -8.53
N ARG A 233 6.09 -3.45 -7.66
CA ARG A 233 6.89 -3.29 -6.43
C ARG A 233 8.39 -3.35 -6.65
N GLY A 234 8.86 -3.80 -7.79
CA GLY A 234 10.29 -3.85 -8.11
C GLY A 234 11.02 -2.49 -8.04
N GLY A 235 10.26 -1.38 -7.96
CA GLY A 235 10.78 -0.03 -7.76
C GLY A 235 10.81 0.46 -6.31
N ARG A 236 10.33 -0.30 -5.32
CA ARG A 236 10.32 0.17 -3.92
C ARG A 236 11.71 0.03 -3.29
N SER A 237 12.18 1.10 -2.64
CA SER A 237 13.49 1.12 -1.99
C SER A 237 13.56 0.15 -0.81
N ASP A 238 12.48 0.01 -0.06
CA ASP A 238 12.43 -0.86 1.12
C ASP A 238 12.48 -2.35 0.77
N ASP A 239 11.90 -2.74 -0.36
CA ASP A 239 11.86 -4.14 -0.80
C ASP A 239 13.23 -4.60 -1.37
N LYS A 240 14.09 -3.67 -1.79
CA LYS A 240 15.46 -3.97 -2.26
C LYS A 240 16.47 -4.19 -1.13
N ARG A 241 16.14 -3.79 0.10
CA ARG A 241 17.06 -3.90 1.25
C ARG A 241 17.16 -5.30 1.82
N SER A 242 16.17 -6.16 1.61
CA SER A 242 16.16 -7.55 2.06
C SER A 242 15.29 -8.40 1.13
N GLU A 243 15.81 -9.55 0.72
CA GLU A 243 15.03 -10.53 -0.05
C GLU A 243 13.85 -11.10 0.74
N THR A 244 13.89 -10.98 2.08
CA THR A 244 12.86 -11.46 3.00
C THR A 244 11.98 -10.36 3.56
N SER A 245 12.10 -9.12 3.07
CA SER A 245 11.44 -7.94 3.65
C SER A 245 9.93 -8.12 3.87
N MET A 246 9.21 -8.74 2.93
CA MET A 246 7.78 -9.01 3.08
C MET A 246 7.47 -10.15 4.06
N GLU A 247 8.29 -11.19 4.12
CA GLU A 247 8.12 -12.26 5.11
C GLU A 247 8.36 -11.73 6.53
N ASP A 248 9.35 -10.87 6.69
CA ASP A 248 9.64 -10.22 7.99
C ASP A 248 8.51 -9.27 8.40
N ARG A 249 7.94 -8.51 7.47
CA ARG A 249 6.77 -7.65 7.73
C ARG A 249 5.53 -8.46 8.14
N LYS A 250 5.29 -9.62 7.53
CA LYS A 250 4.19 -10.50 7.93
C LYS A 250 4.34 -11.01 9.37
N LYS A 251 5.57 -11.34 9.79
CA LYS A 251 5.88 -11.70 11.17
C LYS A 251 5.65 -10.55 12.15
N GLN A 252 5.78 -9.33 11.68
CA GLN A 252 5.52 -8.10 12.45
C GLN A 252 4.03 -7.70 12.45
N GLY A 253 3.18 -8.38 11.68
CA GLY A 253 1.75 -8.06 11.60
C GLY A 253 1.36 -7.08 10.48
N TYR A 254 2.27 -6.75 9.56
CA TYR A 254 1.96 -5.91 8.40
C TYR A 254 1.16 -6.69 7.32
N PHE A 255 0.57 -5.93 6.37
CA PHE A 255 -0.09 -6.51 5.18
C PHE A 255 0.87 -7.29 4.31
#